data_a0eac5d82b7d9fb8ee5828734ed7d59e
#
_entry.id   a0eac5d82b7d9fb8ee5828734ed7d59e
#
_cell.length_a   1.000
_cell.length_b   1.000
_cell.length_c   1.000
_cell.angle_alpha   90.00
_cell.angle_beta   90.00
_cell.angle_gamma   90.00
#
_symmetry.space_group_name_H-M   'P 1'
#
loop_
_entity.id
_entity.type
_entity.pdbx_description
1 polymer ?
#
loop_
_entity_poly.entity_id
_entity_poly.type
_entity_poly.pdbx_seq_one_letter_code
_entity_poly.pdbx_strand_id
1 'polypeptide(L)'
;MTGITQRTATLRTAALRAACAVACAFAAQHAAAQPPAAAGKTVVYRTQAGDTLYDVAARYLQGADDWQLLQQINGVPAPKHLQPGVALKLPVARLRKEKLTARVIAVQGTAERASGGAFTALANDATLAEGDRVRTGPNGFVTIELADGTHMSLPPDSQLDLKSLRRTVLTGTLDREFELTRGSVDSEVTHLKKRDDRFQIRSPSVVAGVRGTRFRVNYDAAGNASTRVEVLDGTVGVAGHRQAADATLVHANFGSVSTASGAVGAPVELLAPPALAHPDKVQDEPDVTFDVAPLAQARGYHVQLAHDAGLLDLFRETRTDAPRAVFRDVPNGNYFLRIAAI
;
A
#
# COMPACT_ATOMS: atom_id res chain seq x y z
N MET A 1 -86.55 16.42 -0.26
CA MET A 1 -87.22 16.97 0.91
C MET A 1 -86.12 17.71 1.68
N THR A 2 -86.13 19.03 1.47
CA THR A 2 -86.41 20.07 2.45
C THR A 2 -85.36 20.16 3.55
N GLY A 3 -84.68 21.21 3.79
CA GLY A 3 -84.78 22.66 3.54
C GLY A 3 -83.67 23.28 4.33
N ILE A 4 -82.83 24.17 3.76
CA ILE A 4 -82.92 25.61 3.97
C ILE A 4 -83.03 26.03 5.47
N THR A 5 -82.04 26.73 5.98
CA THR A 5 -82.16 28.20 6.22
C THR A 5 -80.82 28.82 6.70
N GLN A 6 -80.50 29.91 6.05
CA GLN A 6 -79.60 31.01 6.41
C GLN A 6 -79.98 31.76 7.67
N ARG A 7 -79.07 32.52 8.26
CA ARG A 7 -79.08 33.95 8.60
C ARG A 7 -77.86 34.30 9.43
N THR A 8 -76.93 35.03 8.92
CA THR A 8 -76.72 36.49 8.76
C THR A 8 -76.72 37.30 10.03
N ALA A 9 -75.76 38.16 10.05
CA ALA A 9 -75.61 39.49 10.60
C ALA A 9 -75.25 39.58 12.11
N THR A 10 -74.49 40.50 12.58
CA THR A 10 -73.93 41.78 12.11
C THR A 10 -72.96 42.30 13.16
N LEU A 11 -71.98 43.04 12.71
CA LEU A 11 -71.24 44.18 13.31
C LEU A 11 -71.57 44.61 14.74
N ARG A 12 -70.52 44.88 15.52
CA ARG A 12 -70.28 46.24 16.05
C ARG A 12 -68.85 46.38 16.63
N THR A 13 -68.18 47.36 16.10
CA THR A 13 -67.03 48.13 16.53
C THR A 13 -67.07 48.55 18.01
N ALA A 14 -65.88 48.40 18.65
CA ALA A 14 -65.54 49.41 19.70
C ALA A 14 -63.99 49.46 19.78
N ALA A 15 -63.47 50.58 19.40
CA ALA A 15 -62.05 50.96 19.60
C ALA A 15 -61.87 51.30 21.10
N LEU A 16 -60.76 50.86 21.67
CA LEU A 16 -60.15 51.61 22.75
C LEU A 16 -58.62 51.50 22.70
N ARG A 17 -58.08 52.68 22.68
CA ARG A 17 -56.65 52.98 22.72
C ARG A 17 -56.05 52.56 24.06
N ALA A 18 -54.84 52.03 24.11
CA ALA A 18 -53.74 52.68 24.84
C ALA A 18 -52.58 51.75 25.09
N ALA A 19 -51.43 52.32 24.93
CA ALA A 19 -50.17 52.13 25.60
C ALA A 19 -49.08 51.33 24.82
N CYS A 20 -48.25 52.15 24.17
CA CYS A 20 -46.87 51.84 23.85
C CYS A 20 -46.13 51.27 25.05
N ALA A 21 -45.59 50.07 24.90
CA ALA A 21 -44.39 49.62 25.61
C ALA A 21 -43.45 49.09 24.60
N VAL A 22 -42.48 49.91 24.16
CA VAL A 22 -41.29 49.52 23.35
C VAL A 22 -40.39 48.70 24.26
N ALA A 23 -40.54 47.39 24.22
CA ALA A 23 -39.55 46.47 24.73
C ALA A 23 -38.58 46.20 23.61
N CYS A 24 -37.48 46.96 23.56
CA CYS A 24 -36.30 46.64 22.82
C CYS A 24 -35.72 45.35 23.41
N ALA A 25 -36.16 44.22 22.93
CA ALA A 25 -35.44 42.95 23.10
C ALA A 25 -34.17 42.99 22.24
N PHE A 26 -33.07 43.35 22.84
CA PHE A 26 -31.75 43.06 22.32
C PHE A 26 -31.64 41.53 22.24
N ALA A 27 -32.00 40.98 21.09
CA ALA A 27 -31.57 39.65 20.71
C ALA A 27 -30.04 39.71 20.48
N ALA A 28 -29.30 39.51 21.56
CA ALA A 28 -27.89 39.16 21.45
C ALA A 28 -27.82 37.84 20.64
N GLN A 29 -27.62 38.00 19.34
CA GLN A 29 -27.18 36.88 18.49
C GLN A 29 -25.83 36.45 19.03
N HIS A 30 -25.85 35.48 19.93
CA HIS A 30 -24.67 34.65 20.17
C HIS A 30 -24.41 33.96 18.84
N ALA A 31 -23.52 34.53 18.04
CA ALA A 31 -22.84 33.77 16.98
C ALA A 31 -22.16 32.61 17.71
N ALA A 32 -22.86 31.48 17.76
CA ALA A 32 -22.26 30.23 18.15
C ALA A 32 -21.07 30.05 17.19
N ALA A 33 -19.87 30.31 17.70
CA ALA A 33 -18.65 29.97 17.01
C ALA A 33 -18.78 28.48 16.67
N GLN A 34 -18.96 28.19 15.39
CA GLN A 34 -18.93 26.80 14.91
C GLN A 34 -17.64 26.19 15.43
N PRO A 35 -17.72 25.06 16.15
CA PRO A 35 -16.49 24.39 16.55
C PRO A 35 -15.67 24.16 15.29
N PRO A 36 -14.36 24.42 15.32
CA PRO A 36 -13.48 24.21 14.16
C PRO A 36 -13.72 22.79 13.68
N ALA A 37 -14.02 22.64 12.38
CA ALA A 37 -14.26 21.37 11.72
C ALA A 37 -13.24 20.35 12.23
N ALA A 38 -13.72 19.19 12.67
CA ALA A 38 -13.03 18.12 13.36
C ALA A 38 -11.52 18.14 13.08
N ALA A 39 -10.73 18.48 14.10
CA ALA A 39 -9.28 18.58 13.99
C ALA A 39 -8.77 17.19 13.59
N GLY A 40 -8.53 16.99 12.30
CA GLY A 40 -7.95 15.77 11.76
C GLY A 40 -6.66 15.43 12.51
N LYS A 41 -6.16 14.20 12.36
CA LYS A 41 -4.90 13.77 12.98
C LYS A 41 -3.81 14.83 12.77
N THR A 42 -3.17 15.26 13.86
CA THR A 42 -2.08 16.24 13.84
C THR A 42 -0.78 15.64 14.33
N VAL A 43 0.34 16.20 13.87
CA VAL A 43 1.69 15.92 14.37
C VAL A 43 2.24 17.18 15.02
N VAL A 44 3.06 17.02 16.05
CA VAL A 44 3.68 18.15 16.77
C VAL A 44 5.04 18.47 16.17
N TYR A 45 5.23 19.72 15.79
CA TYR A 45 6.52 20.32 15.45
C TYR A 45 6.95 21.26 16.60
N ARG A 46 8.20 21.18 17.02
CA ARG A 46 8.79 22.13 17.98
C ARG A 46 9.54 23.19 17.21
N THR A 47 9.13 24.44 17.40
CA THR A 47 9.74 25.59 16.73
C THR A 47 11.21 25.75 17.07
N GLN A 48 11.97 26.22 16.10
CA GLN A 48 13.38 26.57 16.22
C GLN A 48 13.56 28.10 16.22
N ALA A 49 14.74 28.55 16.61
CA ALA A 49 15.05 29.98 16.56
C ALA A 49 14.99 30.50 15.10
N GLY A 50 14.26 31.59 14.90
CA GLY A 50 14.06 32.19 13.59
C GLY A 50 12.89 31.63 12.78
N ASP A 51 12.19 30.60 13.27
CA ASP A 51 11.01 30.12 12.58
C ASP A 51 9.89 31.16 12.54
N THR A 52 9.20 31.20 11.40
CA THR A 52 7.90 31.86 11.23
C THR A 52 6.86 30.82 10.85
N LEU A 53 5.56 31.12 11.02
CA LEU A 53 4.51 30.18 10.54
C LEU A 53 4.60 29.99 9.04
N TYR A 54 4.99 31.00 8.29
CA TYR A 54 5.18 30.93 6.84
C TYR A 54 6.30 29.94 6.48
N ASP A 55 7.46 30.03 7.14
CA ASP A 55 8.60 29.14 6.87
C ASP A 55 8.27 27.69 7.27
N VAL A 56 7.59 27.50 8.38
CA VAL A 56 7.14 26.16 8.82
C VAL A 56 6.16 25.58 7.82
N ALA A 57 5.19 26.37 7.32
CA ALA A 57 4.24 25.93 6.29
C ALA A 57 4.97 25.62 4.98
N ALA A 58 5.82 26.51 4.48
CA ALA A 58 6.57 26.32 3.24
C ALA A 58 7.48 25.08 3.29
N ARG A 59 8.06 24.76 4.44
CA ARG A 59 8.96 23.63 4.63
C ARG A 59 8.23 22.31 4.78
N TYR A 60 7.13 22.27 5.54
CA TYR A 60 6.52 21.03 6.00
C TYR A 60 5.07 20.78 5.52
N LEU A 61 4.39 21.79 4.97
CA LEU A 61 3.04 21.65 4.44
C LEU A 61 3.02 21.69 2.91
N GLN A 62 1.84 21.51 2.31
CA GLN A 62 1.66 21.44 0.86
C GLN A 62 1.92 22.79 0.18
N GLY A 63 1.77 23.91 0.91
CA GLY A 63 2.06 25.24 0.42
C GLY A 63 2.36 26.21 1.55
N ALA A 64 3.06 27.30 1.20
CA ALA A 64 3.38 28.37 2.15
C ALA A 64 2.12 29.02 2.71
N ASP A 65 1.06 29.13 1.90
CA ASP A 65 -0.25 29.74 2.30
C ASP A 65 -0.95 28.97 3.42
N ASP A 66 -0.56 27.71 3.66
CA ASP A 66 -1.05 26.94 4.82
C ASP A 66 -0.65 27.54 6.17
N TRP A 67 0.19 28.61 6.20
CA TRP A 67 0.53 29.32 7.43
C TRP A 67 -0.71 29.89 8.16
N GLN A 68 -1.74 30.31 7.41
CA GLN A 68 -3.00 30.80 7.98
C GLN A 68 -3.73 29.68 8.72
N LEU A 69 -3.77 28.49 8.15
CA LEU A 69 -4.31 27.30 8.80
C LEU A 69 -3.52 26.96 10.07
N LEU A 70 -2.19 27.04 10.04
CA LEU A 70 -1.35 26.85 11.23
C LEU A 70 -1.65 27.87 12.31
N GLN A 71 -1.82 29.14 11.95
CA GLN A 71 -2.17 30.22 12.87
C GLN A 71 -3.49 29.92 13.58
N GLN A 72 -4.51 29.54 12.81
CA GLN A 72 -5.84 29.25 13.31
C GLN A 72 -5.86 28.02 14.25
N ILE A 73 -5.21 26.91 13.83
CA ILE A 73 -5.21 25.66 14.62
C ILE A 73 -4.43 25.84 15.94
N ASN A 74 -3.39 26.67 15.94
CA ASN A 74 -2.49 26.83 17.09
C ASN A 74 -2.77 28.10 17.90
N GLY A 75 -3.68 28.98 17.48
CA GLY A 75 -3.98 30.24 18.17
C GLY A 75 -2.78 31.17 18.29
N VAL A 76 -1.89 31.20 17.28
CA VAL A 76 -0.65 31.97 17.32
C VAL A 76 -0.94 33.45 17.05
N PRO A 77 -0.70 34.38 18.02
CA PRO A 77 -0.99 35.80 17.82
C PRO A 77 0.03 36.50 16.91
N ALA A 78 1.30 36.07 16.93
CA ALA A 78 2.41 36.70 16.20
C ALA A 78 3.04 35.71 15.20
N PRO A 79 2.48 35.57 13.97
CA PRO A 79 2.91 34.52 13.03
C PRO A 79 4.34 34.71 12.48
N LYS A 80 4.88 35.93 12.60
CA LYS A 80 6.25 36.28 12.11
C LYS A 80 7.33 36.05 13.15
N HIS A 81 7.01 35.82 14.40
CA HIS A 81 7.96 35.66 15.51
C HIS A 81 7.54 34.54 16.42
N LEU A 82 8.04 33.34 16.16
CA LEU A 82 7.78 32.17 16.99
C LEU A 82 8.88 32.04 18.05
N GLN A 83 8.48 31.86 19.30
CA GLN A 83 9.44 31.52 20.35
C GLN A 83 9.97 30.10 20.10
N PRO A 84 11.29 29.86 20.25
CA PRO A 84 11.85 28.51 20.16
C PRO A 84 11.24 27.56 21.17
N GLY A 85 11.03 26.29 20.77
CA GLY A 85 10.50 25.25 21.63
C GLY A 85 8.97 25.19 21.73
N VAL A 86 8.23 26.15 21.14
CA VAL A 86 6.76 26.11 21.08
C VAL A 86 6.28 24.90 20.27
N ALA A 87 5.32 24.17 20.82
CA ALA A 87 4.73 23.01 20.17
C ALA A 87 3.62 23.45 19.19
N LEU A 88 3.86 23.35 17.91
CA LEU A 88 2.88 23.60 16.86
C LEU A 88 2.23 22.27 16.39
N LYS A 89 0.91 22.24 16.32
CA LYS A 89 0.14 21.15 15.72
C LYS A 89 0.04 21.37 14.21
N LEU A 90 0.59 20.45 13.43
CA LEU A 90 0.50 20.43 11.98
C LEU A 90 -0.47 19.34 11.53
N PRO A 91 -1.47 19.64 10.68
CA PRO A 91 -2.44 18.65 10.22
C PRO A 91 -1.78 17.64 9.31
N VAL A 92 -1.88 16.34 9.63
CA VAL A 92 -1.24 15.24 8.88
C VAL A 92 -1.66 15.23 7.42
N ALA A 93 -2.93 15.54 7.13
CA ALA A 93 -3.45 15.59 5.76
C ALA A 93 -2.80 16.66 4.87
N ARG A 94 -2.19 17.68 5.48
CA ARG A 94 -1.54 18.80 4.79
C ARG A 94 -0.02 18.69 4.78
N LEU A 95 0.57 17.66 5.39
CA LEU A 95 2.02 17.48 5.39
C LEU A 95 2.55 17.29 3.98
N ARG A 96 3.66 17.97 3.70
CA ARG A 96 4.40 17.85 2.46
C ARG A 96 5.01 16.46 2.35
N LYS A 97 4.76 15.82 1.22
CA LYS A 97 5.36 14.54 0.86
C LYS A 97 6.29 14.73 -0.33
N GLU A 98 7.46 14.15 -0.28
CA GLU A 98 8.38 14.06 -1.40
C GLU A 98 8.28 12.69 -2.05
N LYS A 99 8.47 12.65 -3.37
CA LYS A 99 8.50 11.41 -4.14
C LYS A 99 9.84 10.73 -3.92
N LEU A 100 9.79 9.42 -3.76
CA LEU A 100 10.95 8.54 -3.76
C LEU A 100 11.02 7.79 -5.08
N THR A 101 12.16 7.16 -5.32
CA THR A 101 12.40 6.29 -6.46
C THR A 101 12.78 4.89 -5.98
N ALA A 102 12.63 3.93 -6.88
CA ALA A 102 13.14 2.57 -6.75
C ALA A 102 14.17 2.31 -7.85
N ARG A 103 15.04 1.35 -7.66
CA ARG A 103 16.05 0.94 -8.63
C ARG A 103 15.78 -0.48 -9.09
N VAL A 104 15.94 -0.74 -10.36
CA VAL A 104 15.94 -2.09 -10.91
C VAL A 104 17.35 -2.67 -10.72
N ILE A 105 17.47 -3.73 -9.95
CA ILE A 105 18.78 -4.33 -9.64
C ILE A 105 19.08 -5.59 -10.46
N ALA A 106 18.04 -6.25 -11.00
CA ALA A 106 18.20 -7.39 -11.90
C ALA A 106 17.07 -7.43 -12.93
N VAL A 107 17.41 -7.73 -14.16
CA VAL A 107 16.47 -8.01 -15.26
C VAL A 107 16.97 -9.22 -16.03
N GLN A 108 16.11 -10.22 -16.18
CA GLN A 108 16.33 -11.38 -17.02
C GLN A 108 15.17 -11.54 -18.00
N GLY A 109 15.47 -11.99 -19.21
CA GLY A 109 14.45 -12.21 -20.24
C GLY A 109 13.72 -10.95 -20.67
N THR A 110 12.43 -11.06 -20.97
CA THR A 110 11.60 -9.93 -21.42
C THR A 110 11.00 -9.19 -20.25
N ALA A 111 11.39 -7.94 -20.07
CA ALA A 111 10.82 -7.04 -19.09
C ALA A 111 10.62 -5.65 -19.69
N GLU A 112 9.54 -4.98 -19.32
CA GLU A 112 9.17 -3.69 -19.88
C GLU A 112 8.61 -2.77 -18.78
N ARG A 113 8.76 -1.47 -18.99
CA ARG A 113 8.15 -0.43 -18.17
C ARG A 113 7.32 0.55 -18.99
N ALA A 114 6.36 1.19 -18.34
CA ALA A 114 5.61 2.31 -18.91
C ALA A 114 5.45 3.42 -17.87
N SER A 115 5.77 4.66 -18.25
CA SER A 115 5.58 5.87 -17.44
C SER A 115 4.45 6.68 -18.06
N GLY A 116 3.19 6.22 -17.89
CA GLY A 116 1.99 6.88 -18.43
C GLY A 116 1.71 6.64 -19.92
N GLY A 117 2.63 6.02 -20.67
CA GLY A 117 2.51 5.77 -22.11
C GLY A 117 2.61 4.29 -22.48
N ALA A 118 3.22 4.04 -23.66
CA ALA A 118 3.52 2.70 -24.14
C ALA A 118 4.60 2.03 -23.29
N PHE A 119 4.59 0.70 -23.30
CA PHE A 119 5.64 -0.09 -22.68
C PHE A 119 6.92 -0.04 -23.51
N THR A 120 8.05 0.10 -22.83
CA THR A 120 9.40 0.08 -23.41
C THR A 120 10.27 -0.91 -22.64
N ALA A 121 11.30 -1.44 -23.27
CA ALA A 121 12.22 -2.38 -22.64
C ALA A 121 12.80 -1.80 -21.34
N LEU A 122 12.85 -2.63 -20.30
CA LEU A 122 13.40 -2.29 -19.00
C LEU A 122 14.83 -2.80 -18.93
N ALA A 123 15.75 -1.95 -18.47
CA ALA A 123 17.15 -2.31 -18.29
C ALA A 123 17.53 -2.37 -16.81
N ASN A 124 18.65 -3.04 -16.52
CA ASN A 124 19.30 -2.97 -15.22
C ASN A 124 19.64 -1.52 -14.87
N ASP A 125 19.68 -1.22 -13.59
CA ASP A 125 19.92 0.12 -13.01
C ASP A 125 18.89 1.20 -13.40
N ALA A 126 17.81 0.82 -14.10
CA ALA A 126 16.73 1.75 -14.39
C ALA A 126 16.08 2.28 -13.11
N THR A 127 15.81 3.57 -13.09
CA THR A 127 15.07 4.22 -11.99
C THR A 127 13.59 4.18 -12.27
N LEU A 128 12.83 3.70 -11.30
CA LEU A 128 11.36 3.65 -11.31
C LEU A 128 10.81 4.71 -10.35
N ALA A 129 9.70 5.32 -10.73
CA ALA A 129 9.02 6.35 -9.93
C ALA A 129 7.54 6.01 -9.74
N GLU A 130 6.90 6.76 -8.86
CA GLU A 130 5.45 6.72 -8.69
C GLU A 130 4.73 7.01 -10.02
N GLY A 131 3.82 6.12 -10.40
CA GLY A 131 3.09 6.12 -11.67
C GLY A 131 3.65 5.17 -12.72
N ASP A 132 4.86 4.62 -12.51
CA ASP A 132 5.40 3.61 -13.42
C ASP A 132 4.68 2.28 -13.28
N ARG A 133 4.64 1.55 -14.39
CA ARG A 133 4.15 0.17 -14.47
C ARG A 133 5.28 -0.70 -14.99
N VAL A 134 5.50 -1.84 -14.35
CA VAL A 134 6.50 -2.83 -14.75
C VAL A 134 5.81 -4.13 -15.08
N ARG A 135 6.18 -4.76 -16.19
CA ARG A 135 5.68 -6.09 -16.56
C ARG A 135 6.79 -7.01 -17.04
N THR A 136 6.61 -8.29 -16.79
CA THR A 136 7.48 -9.37 -17.25
C THR A 136 6.76 -10.22 -18.28
N GLY A 137 7.53 -10.71 -19.28
CA GLY A 137 7.05 -11.71 -20.22
C GLY A 137 7.18 -13.14 -19.68
N PRO A 138 6.93 -14.19 -20.53
CA PRO A 138 6.90 -15.58 -20.08
C PRO A 138 8.22 -16.11 -19.48
N ASN A 139 9.37 -15.52 -19.85
CA ASN A 139 10.69 -15.84 -19.33
C ASN A 139 11.33 -14.62 -18.64
N GLY A 140 10.52 -13.64 -18.26
CA GLY A 140 10.99 -12.37 -17.72
C GLY A 140 11.05 -12.40 -16.19
N PHE A 141 12.11 -11.83 -15.63
CA PHE A 141 12.25 -11.56 -14.20
C PHE A 141 12.71 -10.13 -13.99
N VAL A 142 12.21 -9.49 -12.97
CA VAL A 142 12.66 -8.16 -12.55
C VAL A 142 12.77 -8.13 -11.05
N THR A 143 13.88 -7.64 -10.53
CA THR A 143 14.02 -7.33 -9.12
C THR A 143 14.20 -5.84 -8.92
N ILE A 144 13.37 -5.28 -8.06
CA ILE A 144 13.28 -3.87 -7.71
C ILE A 144 13.75 -3.69 -6.28
N GLU A 145 14.67 -2.75 -6.05
CA GLU A 145 15.13 -2.34 -4.74
C GLU A 145 14.57 -0.95 -4.39
N LEU A 146 14.00 -0.82 -3.21
CA LEU A 146 13.57 0.47 -2.65
C LEU A 146 14.70 1.11 -1.83
N ALA A 147 14.62 2.41 -1.62
CA ALA A 147 15.64 3.19 -0.91
C ALA A 147 15.94 2.74 0.54
N ASP A 148 15.09 1.91 1.12
CA ASP A 148 15.28 1.34 2.46
C ASP A 148 15.83 -0.09 2.47
N GLY A 149 16.22 -0.62 1.31
CA GLY A 149 16.71 -1.99 1.15
C GLY A 149 15.61 -3.04 1.05
N THR A 150 14.35 -2.64 0.86
CA THR A 150 13.25 -3.55 0.53
C THR A 150 13.43 -4.08 -0.89
N HIS A 151 13.31 -5.38 -1.09
CA HIS A 151 13.36 -6.02 -2.40
C HIS A 151 11.99 -6.55 -2.83
N MET A 152 11.70 -6.40 -4.11
CA MET A 152 10.48 -6.92 -4.74
C MET A 152 10.85 -7.59 -6.05
N SER A 153 10.56 -8.89 -6.18
CA SER A 153 10.85 -9.66 -7.39
C SER A 153 9.55 -10.01 -8.12
N LEU A 154 9.53 -9.71 -9.41
CA LEU A 154 8.44 -10.05 -10.31
C LEU A 154 8.85 -11.26 -11.14
N PRO A 155 8.26 -12.44 -10.92
CA PRO A 155 8.45 -13.62 -11.77
C PRO A 155 7.76 -13.46 -13.12
N PRO A 156 7.84 -14.46 -14.02
CA PRO A 156 7.21 -14.41 -15.33
C PRO A 156 5.73 -14.06 -15.31
N ASP A 157 5.27 -13.46 -16.39
CA ASP A 157 3.86 -13.10 -16.64
C ASP A 157 3.21 -12.23 -15.56
N SER A 158 3.99 -11.36 -14.93
CA SER A 158 3.55 -10.50 -13.83
C SER A 158 3.51 -9.03 -14.24
N GLN A 159 2.61 -8.26 -13.62
CA GLN A 159 2.55 -6.81 -13.77
C GLN A 159 2.29 -6.12 -12.45
N LEU A 160 3.14 -5.15 -12.14
CA LEU A 160 3.11 -4.35 -10.93
C LEU A 160 3.08 -2.85 -11.29
N ASP A 161 2.14 -2.12 -10.69
CA ASP A 161 2.02 -0.68 -10.82
C ASP A 161 2.52 -0.01 -9.52
N LEU A 162 3.38 0.99 -9.62
CA LEU A 162 3.88 1.78 -8.49
C LEU A 162 2.92 2.93 -8.20
N LYS A 163 1.97 2.75 -7.27
CA LYS A 163 0.89 3.72 -6.98
C LYS A 163 1.32 4.87 -6.08
N SER A 164 2.08 4.57 -5.03
CA SER A 164 2.63 5.59 -4.14
C SER A 164 4.03 5.17 -3.69
N LEU A 165 4.95 6.10 -3.80
CA LEU A 165 6.32 5.92 -3.35
C LEU A 165 6.80 7.26 -2.79
N ARG A 166 6.46 7.53 -1.51
CA ARG A 166 6.58 8.86 -0.89
C ARG A 166 7.15 8.81 0.51
N ARG A 167 7.78 9.90 0.89
CA ARG A 167 8.23 10.18 2.26
C ARG A 167 7.64 11.50 2.74
N THR A 168 7.06 11.53 3.94
CA THR A 168 6.61 12.76 4.59
C THR A 168 7.81 13.53 5.09
N VAL A 169 7.99 14.79 4.66
CA VAL A 169 9.20 15.57 4.95
C VAL A 169 9.44 15.76 6.44
N LEU A 170 8.41 16.14 7.21
CA LEU A 170 8.55 16.41 8.64
C LEU A 170 8.84 15.15 9.46
N THR A 171 8.09 14.09 9.22
CA THR A 171 8.14 12.87 10.06
C THR A 171 9.08 11.82 9.50
N GLY A 172 9.45 11.92 8.21
CA GLY A 172 10.16 10.89 7.47
C GLY A 172 9.37 9.59 7.34
N THR A 173 8.05 9.63 7.56
CA THR A 173 7.15 8.47 7.41
C THR A 173 7.07 8.05 5.96
N LEU A 174 7.20 6.76 5.70
CA LEU A 174 7.18 6.16 4.37
C LEU A 174 5.76 5.72 4.00
N ASP A 175 5.36 6.02 2.76
CA ASP A 175 4.08 5.63 2.18
C ASP A 175 4.36 4.92 0.85
N ARG A 176 4.22 3.58 0.84
CA ARG A 176 4.54 2.72 -0.28
C ARG A 176 3.35 1.85 -0.61
N GLU A 177 2.82 2.02 -1.80
CA GLU A 177 1.65 1.31 -2.29
C GLU A 177 1.90 0.84 -3.72
N PHE A 178 1.71 -0.44 -3.93
CA PHE A 178 1.85 -1.13 -5.21
C PHE A 178 0.54 -1.82 -5.56
N GLU A 179 0.29 -1.99 -6.85
CA GLU A 179 -0.86 -2.74 -7.33
C GLU A 179 -0.41 -3.87 -8.25
N LEU A 180 -0.63 -5.10 -7.82
CA LEU A 180 -0.42 -6.30 -8.62
C LEU A 180 -1.67 -6.51 -9.48
N THR A 181 -1.55 -6.24 -10.77
CA THR A 181 -2.67 -6.36 -11.72
C THR A 181 -2.70 -7.70 -12.41
N ARG A 182 -1.56 -8.44 -12.41
CA ARG A 182 -1.43 -9.77 -12.99
C ARG A 182 -0.23 -10.51 -12.39
N GLY A 183 -0.34 -11.83 -12.26
CA GLY A 183 0.76 -12.72 -11.88
C GLY A 183 1.15 -12.63 -10.42
N SER A 184 2.44 -12.54 -10.11
CA SER A 184 2.97 -12.64 -8.75
C SER A 184 3.97 -11.54 -8.43
N VAL A 185 4.16 -11.28 -7.15
CA VAL A 185 5.28 -10.52 -6.61
C VAL A 185 5.78 -11.17 -5.32
N ASP A 186 7.06 -11.45 -5.26
CA ASP A 186 7.77 -11.89 -4.06
C ASP A 186 8.38 -10.64 -3.40
N SER A 187 8.17 -10.45 -2.09
CA SER A 187 8.62 -9.25 -1.40
C SER A 187 9.35 -9.60 -0.12
N GLU A 188 10.53 -9.00 0.04
CA GLU A 188 11.30 -9.01 1.27
C GLU A 188 11.37 -7.58 1.79
N VAL A 189 10.45 -7.25 2.70
CA VAL A 189 10.25 -5.90 3.21
C VAL A 189 11.08 -5.71 4.46
N THR A 190 11.94 -4.69 4.47
CA THR A 190 12.70 -4.29 5.65
C THR A 190 11.75 -3.88 6.78
N HIS A 191 12.17 -4.10 8.02
CA HIS A 191 11.33 -3.78 9.18
C HIS A 191 10.97 -2.29 9.22
N LEU A 192 9.66 -1.97 9.24
CA LEU A 192 9.14 -0.61 9.28
C LEU A 192 9.43 0.03 10.65
N LYS A 193 10.25 1.09 10.66
CA LYS A 193 10.75 1.72 11.89
C LYS A 193 9.70 2.57 12.60
N LYS A 194 8.75 3.16 11.86
CA LYS A 194 7.73 4.07 12.40
C LYS A 194 6.36 3.41 12.37
N ARG A 195 5.54 3.74 13.37
CA ARG A 195 4.17 3.20 13.48
C ARG A 195 3.29 3.57 12.27
N ASP A 196 3.51 4.75 11.72
CA ASP A 196 2.74 5.28 10.59
C ASP A 196 3.38 4.96 9.22
N ASP A 197 4.51 4.22 9.17
CA ASP A 197 5.05 3.69 7.92
C ASP A 197 4.06 2.70 7.33
N ARG A 198 3.89 2.79 6.01
CA ARG A 198 2.98 1.94 5.25
C ARG A 198 3.72 1.25 4.11
N PHE A 199 3.52 -0.05 4.01
CA PHE A 199 3.84 -0.85 2.83
C PHE A 199 2.64 -1.72 2.51
N GLN A 200 2.09 -1.59 1.31
CA GLN A 200 0.91 -2.31 0.88
C GLN A 200 1.05 -2.79 -0.56
N ILE A 201 0.62 -4.03 -0.80
CA ILE A 201 0.39 -4.57 -2.13
C ILE A 201 -1.11 -4.78 -2.28
N ARG A 202 -1.69 -4.14 -3.28
CA ARG A 202 -3.08 -4.33 -3.67
C ARG A 202 -3.16 -5.31 -4.82
N SER A 203 -4.20 -6.10 -4.84
CA SER A 203 -4.67 -6.84 -6.01
C SER A 203 -6.10 -6.39 -6.33
N PRO A 204 -6.74 -6.82 -7.40
CA PRO A 204 -8.14 -6.50 -7.66
C PRO A 204 -9.12 -6.90 -6.56
N SER A 205 -8.78 -7.86 -5.69
CA SER A 205 -9.66 -8.36 -4.63
C SER A 205 -9.28 -7.92 -3.22
N VAL A 206 -7.99 -7.78 -2.90
CA VAL A 206 -7.53 -7.55 -1.53
C VAL A 206 -6.40 -6.53 -1.44
N VAL A 207 -6.15 -6.09 -0.21
CA VAL A 207 -4.99 -5.30 0.21
C VAL A 207 -4.20 -6.12 1.21
N ALA A 208 -2.92 -6.36 0.91
CA ALA A 208 -1.95 -6.97 1.81
C ALA A 208 -1.05 -5.87 2.42
N GLY A 209 -1.12 -5.67 3.72
CA GLY A 209 -0.32 -4.69 4.46
C GLY A 209 0.67 -5.36 5.39
N VAL A 210 1.91 -4.85 5.45
CA VAL A 210 3.00 -5.48 6.21
C VAL A 210 3.82 -4.48 7.02
N ARG A 211 4.61 -4.99 7.98
CA ARG A 211 5.53 -4.21 8.81
C ARG A 211 6.97 -4.75 8.88
N GLY A 212 7.40 -5.52 7.91
CA GLY A 212 8.69 -6.20 7.89
C GLY A 212 8.45 -7.69 7.79
N THR A 213 8.45 -8.20 6.57
CA THR A 213 7.86 -9.51 6.27
C THR A 213 8.45 -10.00 4.97
N ARG A 214 8.72 -11.29 4.90
CA ARG A 214 8.98 -11.97 3.63
C ARG A 214 7.70 -12.69 3.21
N PHE A 215 7.12 -12.26 2.08
CA PHE A 215 5.81 -12.77 1.65
C PHE A 215 5.67 -12.71 0.14
N ARG A 216 4.70 -13.44 -0.35
CA ARG A 216 4.36 -13.53 -1.76
C ARG A 216 2.89 -13.20 -1.96
N VAL A 217 2.58 -12.43 -2.99
CA VAL A 217 1.22 -12.20 -3.47
C VAL A 217 1.12 -12.74 -4.87
N ASN A 218 0.12 -13.58 -5.12
CA ASN A 218 -0.20 -14.09 -6.44
C ASN A 218 -1.65 -13.73 -6.78
N TYR A 219 -1.86 -13.10 -7.92
CA TYR A 219 -3.18 -12.82 -8.47
C TYR A 219 -3.41 -13.64 -9.73
N ASP A 220 -4.35 -14.56 -9.65
CA ASP A 220 -4.83 -15.35 -10.77
C ASP A 220 -6.11 -14.73 -11.30
N ALA A 221 -6.07 -14.24 -12.55
CA ALA A 221 -7.21 -13.66 -13.23
C ALA A 221 -8.06 -14.69 -13.98
N ALA A 222 -7.59 -15.97 -14.08
CA ALA A 222 -8.29 -17.01 -14.81
C ALA A 222 -9.47 -17.58 -14.00
N GLY A 223 -10.56 -17.87 -14.67
CA GLY A 223 -11.75 -18.48 -14.07
C GLY A 223 -12.34 -17.65 -12.92
N ASN A 224 -12.37 -18.22 -11.73
CA ASN A 224 -12.76 -17.52 -10.51
C ASN A 224 -11.57 -16.75 -9.97
N ALA A 225 -11.39 -15.52 -10.45
CA ALA A 225 -10.28 -14.67 -10.04
C ALA A 225 -10.02 -14.73 -8.53
N SER A 226 -8.79 -14.98 -8.15
CA SER A 226 -8.39 -15.15 -6.74
C SER A 226 -7.05 -14.49 -6.45
N THR A 227 -6.89 -14.05 -5.21
CA THR A 227 -5.58 -13.61 -4.70
C THR A 227 -5.11 -14.54 -3.60
N ARG A 228 -3.88 -15.02 -3.75
CA ARG A 228 -3.19 -15.84 -2.77
C ARG A 228 -2.10 -15.03 -2.11
N VAL A 229 -2.06 -15.02 -0.79
CA VAL A 229 -1.01 -14.39 0.01
C VAL A 229 -0.34 -15.49 0.82
N GLU A 230 0.96 -15.64 0.67
CA GLU A 230 1.79 -16.61 1.38
C GLU A 230 2.84 -15.85 2.20
N VAL A 231 2.96 -16.20 3.49
CA VAL A 231 3.89 -15.53 4.41
C VAL A 231 5.00 -16.49 4.79
N LEU A 232 6.23 -16.15 4.43
CA LEU A 232 7.42 -16.94 4.69
C LEU A 232 8.08 -16.53 6.01
N ASP A 233 8.02 -15.23 6.35
CA ASP A 233 8.51 -14.67 7.60
C ASP A 233 7.69 -13.45 8.01
N GLY A 234 7.45 -13.26 9.31
CA GLY A 234 6.71 -12.14 9.87
C GLY A 234 5.18 -12.32 9.84
N THR A 235 4.45 -11.25 9.58
CA THR A 235 2.97 -11.23 9.58
C THR A 235 2.44 -10.25 8.55
N VAL A 236 1.43 -10.67 7.79
CA VAL A 236 0.72 -9.87 6.79
C VAL A 236 -0.73 -9.69 7.22
N GLY A 237 -1.23 -8.46 7.21
CA GLY A 237 -2.66 -8.17 7.32
C GLY A 237 -3.30 -8.17 5.94
N VAL A 238 -4.23 -9.08 5.70
CA VAL A 238 -4.97 -9.21 4.44
C VAL A 238 -6.40 -8.76 4.64
N ALA A 239 -6.84 -7.78 3.87
CA ALA A 239 -8.20 -7.25 3.93
C ALA A 239 -8.83 -7.16 2.54
N GLY A 240 -10.12 -7.45 2.43
CA GLY A 240 -10.88 -7.16 1.21
C GLY A 240 -11.00 -5.66 0.96
N HIS A 241 -11.06 -5.24 -0.30
CA HIS A 241 -11.16 -3.81 -0.65
C HIS A 241 -12.33 -3.08 0.05
N ARG A 242 -13.43 -3.77 0.33
CA ARG A 242 -14.64 -3.22 0.96
C ARG A 242 -14.64 -3.31 2.48
N GLN A 243 -13.69 -4.02 3.08
CA GLN A 243 -13.63 -4.36 4.50
C GLN A 243 -12.24 -4.06 5.10
N ALA A 244 -11.65 -2.92 4.74
CA ALA A 244 -10.29 -2.55 5.17
C ALA A 244 -10.12 -2.48 6.71
N ALA A 245 -11.20 -2.45 7.47
CA ALA A 245 -11.17 -2.43 8.94
C ALA A 245 -10.92 -3.82 9.56
N ASP A 246 -11.26 -4.91 8.85
CA ASP A 246 -11.21 -6.29 9.37
C ASP A 246 -10.12 -7.10 8.64
N ALA A 247 -8.86 -6.75 8.86
CA ALA A 247 -7.75 -7.49 8.28
C ALA A 247 -7.57 -8.84 8.97
N THR A 248 -7.57 -9.92 8.19
CA THR A 248 -7.13 -11.25 8.62
C THR A 248 -5.61 -11.26 8.73
N LEU A 249 -5.08 -11.62 9.90
CA LEU A 249 -3.64 -11.76 10.09
C LEU A 249 -3.18 -13.13 9.59
N VAL A 250 -2.23 -13.12 8.66
CA VAL A 250 -1.55 -14.32 8.16
C VAL A 250 -0.13 -14.30 8.70
N HIS A 251 0.23 -15.31 9.49
CA HIS A 251 1.55 -15.44 10.12
C HIS A 251 2.51 -16.25 9.26
N ALA A 252 3.79 -16.24 9.62
CA ALA A 252 4.82 -17.04 8.96
C ALA A 252 4.41 -18.51 8.84
N ASN A 253 4.73 -19.12 7.69
CA ASN A 253 4.36 -20.48 7.28
C ASN A 253 2.86 -20.70 7.04
N PHE A 254 2.08 -19.62 6.88
CA PHE A 254 0.68 -19.70 6.49
C PHE A 254 0.41 -18.94 5.20
N GLY A 255 -0.63 -19.36 4.50
CA GLY A 255 -1.17 -18.67 3.33
C GLY A 255 -2.68 -18.46 3.46
N SER A 256 -3.21 -17.48 2.73
CA SER A 256 -4.65 -17.24 2.62
C SER A 256 -5.02 -17.04 1.17
N VAL A 257 -6.18 -17.57 0.79
CA VAL A 257 -6.77 -17.40 -0.55
C VAL A 257 -8.00 -16.52 -0.42
N SER A 258 -8.05 -15.48 -1.24
CA SER A 258 -9.16 -14.54 -1.28
C SER A 258 -9.87 -14.64 -2.63
N THR A 259 -11.18 -14.60 -2.60
CA THR A 259 -12.02 -14.66 -3.81
C THR A 259 -12.09 -13.31 -4.53
N ALA A 260 -12.58 -13.29 -5.75
CA ALA A 260 -12.83 -12.06 -6.52
C ALA A 260 -13.74 -11.05 -5.79
N SER A 261 -14.64 -11.52 -4.92
CA SER A 261 -15.51 -10.64 -4.13
C SER A 261 -14.78 -9.93 -2.98
N GLY A 262 -13.53 -10.31 -2.71
CA GLY A 262 -12.74 -9.78 -1.59
C GLY A 262 -12.94 -10.51 -0.27
N ALA A 263 -13.67 -11.64 -0.27
CA ALA A 263 -13.75 -12.49 0.91
C ALA A 263 -12.40 -13.17 1.16
N VAL A 264 -11.81 -12.94 2.32
CA VAL A 264 -10.52 -13.48 2.74
C VAL A 264 -10.75 -14.82 3.42
N GLY A 265 -10.14 -15.89 2.90
CA GLY A 265 -10.21 -17.23 3.50
C GLY A 265 -9.38 -17.30 4.79
N ALA A 266 -9.72 -18.28 5.63
CA ALA A 266 -8.93 -18.57 6.83
C ALA A 266 -7.48 -18.94 6.42
N PRO A 267 -6.48 -18.54 7.24
CA PRO A 267 -5.10 -18.95 6.99
C PRO A 267 -4.94 -20.47 7.03
N VAL A 268 -4.19 -21.02 6.07
CA VAL A 268 -3.87 -22.45 5.95
C VAL A 268 -2.35 -22.59 6.02
N GLU A 269 -1.86 -23.60 6.71
CA GLU A 269 -0.43 -23.89 6.81
C GLU A 269 0.16 -24.22 5.43
N LEU A 270 1.30 -23.62 5.12
CA LEU A 270 2.05 -23.89 3.89
C LEU A 270 2.74 -25.27 4.01
N LEU A 271 2.92 -25.93 2.88
CA LEU A 271 3.70 -27.16 2.83
C LEU A 271 5.15 -26.88 3.24
N ALA A 272 5.75 -27.83 3.96
CA ALA A 272 7.16 -27.75 4.30
C ALA A 272 8.04 -27.67 3.04
N PRO A 273 9.19 -26.97 3.07
CA PRO A 273 10.11 -26.97 1.94
C PRO A 273 10.57 -28.38 1.62
N PRO A 274 10.45 -28.82 0.34
CA PRO A 274 10.95 -30.15 -0.04
C PRO A 274 12.45 -30.19 0.01
N ALA A 275 13.01 -31.36 0.36
CA ALA A 275 14.44 -31.61 0.32
C ALA A 275 14.87 -32.12 -1.06
N LEU A 276 16.13 -31.91 -1.44
CA LEU A 276 16.74 -32.60 -2.56
C LEU A 276 16.95 -34.08 -2.19
N ALA A 277 16.64 -34.99 -3.12
CA ALA A 277 16.90 -36.42 -2.93
C ALA A 277 18.43 -36.69 -2.98
N HIS A 278 19.15 -35.94 -3.80
CA HIS A 278 20.59 -36.08 -4.00
C HIS A 278 21.27 -34.70 -3.93
N PRO A 279 21.49 -34.15 -2.72
CA PRO A 279 22.04 -32.80 -2.54
C PRO A 279 23.51 -32.70 -3.01
N ASP A 280 24.26 -33.83 -2.98
CA ASP A 280 25.67 -33.89 -3.33
C ASP A 280 25.92 -34.24 -4.81
N LYS A 281 24.85 -34.33 -5.63
CA LYS A 281 24.99 -34.65 -7.05
C LYS A 281 25.72 -33.53 -7.77
N VAL A 282 26.85 -33.89 -8.42
CA VAL A 282 27.55 -33.00 -9.33
C VAL A 282 26.74 -32.89 -10.63
N GLN A 283 26.54 -31.65 -11.10
CA GLN A 283 25.80 -31.35 -12.33
C GLN A 283 26.79 -31.16 -13.46
N ASP A 284 27.21 -32.24 -14.12
CA ASP A 284 28.18 -32.31 -15.20
C ASP A 284 27.59 -32.68 -16.57
N GLU A 285 26.27 -32.85 -16.62
CA GLU A 285 25.51 -33.12 -17.84
C GLU A 285 25.00 -31.80 -18.48
N PRO A 286 24.71 -31.81 -19.82
CA PRO A 286 24.15 -30.65 -20.51
C PRO A 286 22.84 -30.15 -19.89
N ASP A 287 22.02 -31.06 -19.38
CA ASP A 287 20.77 -30.76 -18.67
C ASP A 287 21.00 -30.85 -17.17
N VAL A 288 20.81 -29.72 -16.47
CA VAL A 288 20.87 -29.66 -15.00
C VAL A 288 19.58 -30.22 -14.41
N THR A 289 19.73 -31.28 -13.60
CA THR A 289 18.58 -32.06 -13.09
C THR A 289 18.56 -32.09 -11.57
N PHE A 290 17.40 -31.78 -10.98
CA PHE A 290 17.17 -31.85 -9.55
C PHE A 290 16.07 -32.84 -9.22
N ASP A 291 16.39 -33.89 -8.49
CA ASP A 291 15.43 -34.83 -7.95
C ASP A 291 15.00 -34.34 -6.54
N VAL A 292 13.71 -34.21 -6.35
CA VAL A 292 13.09 -33.69 -5.11
C VAL A 292 12.53 -34.85 -4.32
N ALA A 293 12.73 -34.87 -3.02
CA ALA A 293 12.09 -35.85 -2.15
C ALA A 293 10.56 -35.64 -2.19
N PRO A 294 9.77 -36.67 -2.57
CA PRO A 294 8.33 -36.50 -2.72
C PRO A 294 7.64 -36.11 -1.43
N LEU A 295 6.77 -35.10 -1.47
CA LEU A 295 5.87 -34.73 -0.38
C LEU A 295 4.46 -35.22 -0.69
N ALA A 296 3.86 -35.97 0.25
CA ALA A 296 2.56 -36.64 0.05
C ALA A 296 1.40 -35.70 -0.29
N GLN A 297 1.47 -34.43 0.13
CA GLN A 297 0.43 -33.44 -0.08
C GLN A 297 0.75 -32.48 -1.26
N ALA A 298 1.94 -32.57 -1.84
CA ALA A 298 2.34 -31.70 -2.96
C ALA A 298 1.67 -32.19 -4.25
N ARG A 299 1.11 -31.24 -5.00
CA ARG A 299 0.60 -31.47 -6.37
C ARG A 299 1.62 -31.16 -7.43
N GLY A 300 2.75 -30.55 -7.05
CA GLY A 300 3.83 -30.16 -7.91
C GLY A 300 4.93 -29.43 -7.15
N TYR A 301 5.94 -29.05 -7.88
CA TYR A 301 7.11 -28.35 -7.35
C TYR A 301 7.44 -27.13 -8.20
N HIS A 302 7.79 -26.04 -7.53
CA HIS A 302 8.32 -24.84 -8.14
C HIS A 302 9.81 -24.76 -7.80
N VAL A 303 10.65 -24.82 -8.81
CA VAL A 303 12.11 -24.85 -8.69
C VAL A 303 12.69 -23.63 -9.36
N GLN A 304 13.53 -22.92 -8.66
CA GLN A 304 14.13 -21.65 -9.12
C GLN A 304 15.65 -21.71 -8.98
N LEU A 305 16.35 -21.21 -10.02
CA LEU A 305 17.79 -21.00 -10.05
C LEU A 305 18.10 -19.52 -10.07
N ALA A 306 19.05 -19.07 -9.24
CA ALA A 306 19.51 -17.70 -9.18
C ALA A 306 21.02 -17.61 -9.15
N HIS A 307 21.57 -16.46 -9.50
CA HIS A 307 23.00 -16.18 -9.42
C HIS A 307 23.45 -15.78 -8.00
N ASP A 308 22.52 -15.48 -7.11
CA ASP A 308 22.80 -15.06 -5.74
C ASP A 308 21.95 -15.82 -4.70
N ALA A 309 22.46 -15.90 -3.46
CA ALA A 309 21.80 -16.61 -2.35
C ALA A 309 20.48 -15.99 -1.91
N GLY A 310 20.29 -14.70 -2.14
CA GLY A 310 19.04 -13.97 -1.84
C GLY A 310 17.95 -14.22 -2.87
N LEU A 311 18.26 -14.87 -3.99
CA LEU A 311 17.39 -15.06 -5.15
C LEU A 311 16.87 -13.73 -5.73
N LEU A 312 17.72 -12.72 -5.68
CA LEU A 312 17.43 -11.39 -6.23
C LEU A 312 17.73 -11.33 -7.74
N ASP A 313 18.72 -12.11 -8.21
CA ASP A 313 19.05 -12.29 -9.63
C ASP A 313 18.61 -13.69 -10.08
N LEU A 314 17.29 -13.85 -10.24
CA LEU A 314 16.69 -15.08 -10.74
C LEU A 314 17.13 -15.33 -12.18
N PHE A 315 17.70 -16.50 -12.45
CA PHE A 315 18.16 -16.92 -13.77
C PHE A 315 17.08 -17.69 -14.53
N ARG A 316 16.49 -18.73 -13.88
CA ARG A 316 15.42 -19.56 -14.46
C ARG A 316 14.51 -20.14 -13.39
N GLU A 317 13.29 -20.47 -13.80
CA GLU A 317 12.38 -21.25 -12.98
C GLU A 317 11.67 -22.31 -13.81
N THR A 318 11.21 -23.35 -13.14
CA THR A 318 10.31 -24.35 -13.71
C THR A 318 9.27 -24.81 -12.70
N ARG A 319 8.10 -25.18 -13.20
CA ARG A 319 7.07 -25.84 -12.44
C ARG A 319 6.83 -27.21 -13.02
N THR A 320 6.78 -28.21 -12.16
CA THR A 320 6.64 -29.61 -12.55
C THR A 320 5.72 -30.35 -11.59
N ASP A 321 4.90 -31.23 -12.11
CA ASP A 321 4.03 -32.12 -11.32
C ASP A 321 4.82 -33.36 -10.83
N ALA A 322 5.98 -33.64 -11.44
CA ALA A 322 6.86 -34.73 -11.03
C ALA A 322 7.88 -34.23 -9.98
N PRO A 323 8.38 -35.11 -9.09
CA PRO A 323 9.44 -34.76 -8.13
C PRO A 323 10.81 -34.66 -8.80
N ARG A 324 10.85 -34.08 -9.99
CA ARG A 324 12.07 -33.88 -10.79
C ARG A 324 11.93 -32.61 -11.63
N ALA A 325 12.93 -31.75 -11.52
CA ALA A 325 13.07 -30.54 -12.33
C ALA A 325 14.25 -30.67 -13.27
N VAL A 326 14.07 -30.22 -14.52
CA VAL A 326 15.13 -30.25 -15.57
C VAL A 326 15.28 -28.83 -16.12
N PHE A 327 16.51 -28.35 -16.12
CA PHE A 327 16.87 -27.07 -16.75
C PHE A 327 17.84 -27.35 -17.90
N ARG A 328 17.45 -26.95 -19.10
CA ARG A 328 18.27 -27.10 -20.31
C ARG A 328 19.11 -25.85 -20.54
N ASP A 329 20.22 -26.01 -21.22
CA ASP A 329 21.10 -24.91 -21.64
C ASP A 329 21.48 -23.97 -20.46
N VAL A 330 21.80 -24.53 -19.30
CA VAL A 330 22.34 -23.77 -18.17
C VAL A 330 23.84 -23.56 -18.41
N PRO A 331 24.31 -22.30 -18.48
CA PRO A 331 25.74 -22.02 -18.62
C PRO A 331 26.54 -22.56 -17.43
N ASN A 332 27.82 -22.81 -17.63
CA ASN A 332 28.70 -23.16 -16.51
C ASN A 332 28.77 -22.01 -15.50
N GLY A 333 28.55 -22.31 -14.22
CA GLY A 333 28.54 -21.31 -13.18
C GLY A 333 28.11 -21.85 -11.82
N ASN A 334 28.07 -20.98 -10.84
CA ASN A 334 27.55 -21.29 -9.53
C ASN A 334 26.12 -20.73 -9.44
N TYR A 335 25.19 -21.57 -9.04
CA TYR A 335 23.79 -21.21 -8.92
C TYR A 335 23.24 -21.57 -7.53
N PHE A 336 22.30 -20.77 -7.08
CA PHE A 336 21.55 -21.02 -5.87
C PHE A 336 20.17 -21.57 -6.24
N LEU A 337 19.75 -22.60 -5.52
CA LEU A 337 18.53 -23.33 -5.80
C LEU A 337 17.50 -23.05 -4.69
N ARG A 338 16.25 -22.75 -5.10
CA ARG A 338 15.08 -22.73 -4.22
C ARG A 338 14.06 -23.70 -4.75
N ILE A 339 13.50 -24.51 -3.84
CA ILE A 339 12.42 -25.44 -4.16
C ILE A 339 11.24 -25.15 -3.23
N ALA A 340 10.05 -25.08 -3.80
CA ALA A 340 8.81 -24.99 -3.08
C ALA A 340 7.85 -26.07 -3.54
N ALA A 341 7.08 -26.66 -2.63
CA ALA A 341 5.94 -27.52 -2.96
C ALA A 341 4.70 -26.69 -3.32
N ILE A 342 3.89 -27.22 -4.25
CA ILE A 342 2.62 -26.62 -4.70
C ILE A 342 1.46 -27.54 -4.31
#